data_cf1ea91b6e0fe26ef7e03ca28fdfa163
#
_entry.id   cf1ea91b6e0fe26ef7e03ca28fdfa163
#
_cell.length_a   1.000
_cell.length_b   1.000
_cell.length_c   1.000
_cell.angle_alpha   90.00
_cell.angle_beta   90.00
_cell.angle_gamma   90.00
#
_symmetry.space_group_name_H-M   'P 1'
#
loop_
_entity.id
_entity.type
_entity.pdbx_description
1 polymer ?
#
loop_
_entity_poly.entity_id
_entity_poly.type
_entity_poly.pdbx_seq_one_letter_code
_entity_poly.pdbx_strand_id
1 'polypeptide(L)'
;KAVSYLFQVTAGLESMVLGEDQILGQVKDALDFSRTMGFSKKELNKVVRDAITCAKKVKTTFRISEKPVSVGYIGICELQKICDIKDKMVLVIGSGDTAVLALRYLQEYEAGKIYLCSRTLAHAGNVQKEFQEIEIISYEQRYEIMKQCDIVVSATSAPHVVVKQEYYTPEKQVTFLDLATPRDIDPDRKSVV
;
A
#
# COMPACT_ATOMS: atom_id res chain seq x y z
N LYS A 1 -15.66 -26.29 1.52
CA LYS A 1 -14.82 -25.31 2.28
C LYS A 1 -14.04 -24.39 1.33
N ALA A 2 -13.20 -24.90 0.40
CA ALA A 2 -12.37 -24.07 -0.49
C ALA A 2 -13.16 -23.07 -1.35
N VAL A 3 -14.27 -23.53 -1.99
CA VAL A 3 -15.12 -22.67 -2.81
C VAL A 3 -15.75 -21.55 -1.97
N SER A 4 -16.30 -21.86 -0.79
CA SER A 4 -16.86 -20.84 0.12
C SER A 4 -15.81 -19.80 0.51
N TYR A 5 -14.60 -20.23 0.82
CA TYR A 5 -13.50 -19.35 1.17
C TYR A 5 -13.08 -18.44 0.00
N LEU A 6 -13.05 -18.98 -1.23
CA LEU A 6 -12.80 -18.17 -2.42
C LEU A 6 -13.83 -17.01 -2.56
N PHE A 7 -15.11 -17.27 -2.29
CA PHE A 7 -16.15 -16.25 -2.33
C PHE A 7 -15.94 -15.18 -1.26
N GLN A 8 -15.58 -15.58 -0.04
CA GLN A 8 -15.29 -14.65 1.06
C GLN A 8 -14.08 -13.77 0.75
N VAL A 9 -12.97 -14.38 0.29
CA VAL A 9 -11.75 -13.66 -0.13
C VAL A 9 -12.08 -12.69 -1.28
N THR A 10 -12.80 -13.15 -2.32
CA THR A 10 -13.14 -12.31 -3.47
C THR A 10 -14.02 -11.11 -3.08
N ALA A 11 -14.85 -11.26 -2.06
CA ALA A 11 -15.67 -10.18 -1.51
C ALA A 11 -14.90 -9.25 -0.57
N GLY A 12 -13.64 -9.57 -0.23
CA GLY A 12 -12.81 -8.82 0.71
C GLY A 12 -13.21 -9.01 2.18
N LEU A 13 -13.91 -10.09 2.50
CA LEU A 13 -14.37 -10.37 3.88
C LEU A 13 -13.28 -10.97 4.77
N GLU A 14 -12.21 -11.47 4.17
CA GLU A 14 -11.04 -12.06 4.85
C GLU A 14 -9.85 -11.08 4.87
N SER A 15 -10.05 -9.83 4.43
CA SER A 15 -9.01 -8.82 4.44
C SER A 15 -8.95 -8.08 5.78
N MET A 16 -7.77 -7.60 6.16
CA MET A 16 -7.59 -6.65 7.28
C MET A 16 -8.38 -5.36 7.04
N VAL A 17 -8.52 -4.96 5.77
CA VAL A 17 -9.38 -3.85 5.34
C VAL A 17 -10.64 -4.45 4.73
N LEU A 18 -11.70 -4.52 5.53
CA LEU A 18 -12.93 -5.17 5.14
C LEU A 18 -13.51 -4.56 3.86
N GLY A 19 -13.67 -5.39 2.82
CA GLY A 19 -14.32 -4.99 1.58
C GLY A 19 -13.46 -4.17 0.63
N GLU A 20 -12.14 -4.13 0.78
CA GLU A 20 -11.26 -3.43 -0.17
C GLU A 20 -11.47 -3.89 -1.62
N ASP A 21 -11.45 -2.95 -2.57
CA ASP A 21 -11.71 -3.24 -3.98
C ASP A 21 -10.51 -3.87 -4.71
N GLN A 22 -9.32 -3.74 -4.15
CA GLN A 22 -8.09 -4.22 -4.73
C GLN A 22 -8.09 -5.74 -4.92
N ILE A 23 -8.60 -6.49 -3.94
CA ILE A 23 -8.71 -7.97 -4.01
C ILE A 23 -9.60 -8.39 -5.17
N LEU A 24 -10.75 -7.74 -5.36
CA LEU A 24 -11.66 -8.05 -6.47
C LEU A 24 -11.00 -7.80 -7.84
N GLY A 25 -10.17 -6.76 -7.96
CA GLY A 25 -9.32 -6.50 -9.12
C GLY A 25 -8.33 -7.64 -9.34
N GLN A 26 -7.54 -7.99 -8.34
CA GLN A 26 -6.54 -9.06 -8.41
C GLN A 26 -7.15 -10.41 -8.81
N VAL A 27 -8.32 -10.76 -8.29
CA VAL A 27 -9.01 -12.03 -8.66
C VAL A 27 -9.44 -12.02 -10.13
N LYS A 28 -9.89 -10.87 -10.66
CA LYS A 28 -10.23 -10.75 -12.10
C LYS A 28 -8.98 -10.92 -12.96
N ASP A 29 -7.90 -10.21 -12.63
CA ASP A 29 -6.65 -10.26 -13.38
C ASP A 29 -6.05 -11.67 -13.36
N ALA A 30 -6.08 -12.35 -12.21
CA ALA A 30 -5.64 -13.73 -12.05
C ALA A 30 -6.48 -14.71 -12.90
N LEU A 31 -7.80 -14.50 -12.98
CA LEU A 31 -8.67 -15.30 -13.84
C LEU A 31 -8.33 -15.09 -15.32
N ASP A 32 -8.17 -13.84 -15.76
CA ASP A 32 -7.87 -13.51 -17.15
C ASP A 32 -6.48 -14.01 -17.56
N PHE A 33 -5.48 -13.88 -16.70
CA PHE A 33 -4.17 -14.50 -16.89
C PHE A 33 -4.26 -16.02 -17.02
N SER A 34 -4.94 -16.69 -16.09
CA SER A 34 -5.11 -18.15 -16.08
C SER A 34 -5.83 -18.67 -17.33
N ARG A 35 -6.78 -17.91 -17.85
CA ARG A 35 -7.49 -18.22 -19.12
C ARG A 35 -6.58 -18.08 -20.33
N THR A 36 -5.84 -16.99 -20.40
CA THR A 36 -4.91 -16.70 -21.50
C THR A 36 -3.83 -17.78 -21.59
N MET A 37 -3.33 -18.25 -20.44
CA MET A 37 -2.34 -19.31 -20.37
C MET A 37 -2.92 -20.73 -20.52
N GLY A 38 -4.24 -20.86 -20.61
CA GLY A 38 -4.90 -22.18 -20.75
C GLY A 38 -4.95 -23.02 -19.47
N PHE A 39 -4.59 -22.45 -18.31
CA PHE A 39 -4.55 -23.14 -17.01
C PHE A 39 -5.95 -23.35 -16.43
N SER A 40 -6.88 -22.42 -16.63
CA SER A 40 -8.26 -22.54 -16.15
C SER A 40 -9.19 -23.06 -17.24
N LYS A 41 -9.92 -24.13 -16.93
CA LYS A 41 -10.92 -24.74 -17.80
C LYS A 41 -12.33 -24.39 -17.33
N LYS A 42 -13.35 -24.97 -17.97
CA LYS A 42 -14.77 -24.62 -17.80
C LYS A 42 -15.22 -24.51 -16.34
N GLU A 43 -14.89 -25.49 -15.51
CA GLU A 43 -15.33 -25.52 -14.11
C GLU A 43 -14.71 -24.40 -13.27
N LEU A 44 -13.38 -24.23 -13.34
CA LEU A 44 -12.68 -23.20 -12.58
C LEU A 44 -13.11 -21.80 -13.04
N ASN A 45 -13.24 -21.58 -14.36
CA ASN A 45 -13.73 -20.33 -14.92
C ASN A 45 -15.14 -19.97 -14.39
N LYS A 46 -16.03 -20.97 -14.29
CA LYS A 46 -17.37 -20.76 -13.76
C LYS A 46 -17.33 -20.36 -12.29
N VAL A 47 -16.63 -21.13 -11.45
CA VAL A 47 -16.56 -20.88 -10.01
C VAL A 47 -15.99 -19.49 -9.70
N VAL A 48 -14.90 -19.09 -10.37
CA VAL A 48 -14.30 -17.77 -10.13
C VAL A 48 -15.20 -16.63 -10.63
N ARG A 49 -15.87 -16.78 -11.78
CA ARG A 49 -16.86 -15.79 -12.24
C ARG A 49 -18.03 -15.65 -11.28
N ASP A 50 -18.53 -16.76 -10.76
CA ASP A 50 -19.61 -16.75 -9.78
C ASP A 50 -19.18 -16.04 -8.49
N ALA A 51 -17.92 -16.27 -8.03
CA ALA A 51 -17.34 -15.56 -6.90
C ALA A 51 -17.23 -14.05 -7.15
N ILE A 52 -16.75 -13.62 -8.33
CA ILE A 52 -16.68 -12.20 -8.73
C ILE A 52 -18.09 -11.58 -8.75
N THR A 53 -19.08 -12.27 -9.29
CA THR A 53 -20.47 -11.80 -9.37
C THR A 53 -21.07 -11.67 -7.96
N CYS A 54 -20.86 -12.66 -7.12
CA CYS A 54 -21.28 -12.63 -5.72
C CYS A 54 -20.64 -11.47 -4.96
N ALA A 55 -19.32 -11.28 -5.10
CA ALA A 55 -18.60 -10.21 -4.47
C ALA A 55 -19.16 -8.83 -4.83
N LYS A 56 -19.43 -8.59 -6.13
CA LYS A 56 -20.07 -7.34 -6.58
C LYS A 56 -21.45 -7.14 -5.94
N LYS A 57 -22.28 -8.21 -5.87
CA LYS A 57 -23.60 -8.15 -5.24
C LYS A 57 -23.50 -7.85 -3.75
N VAL A 58 -22.59 -8.51 -3.02
CA VAL A 58 -22.34 -8.26 -1.60
C VAL A 58 -21.95 -6.81 -1.38
N LYS A 59 -20.96 -6.31 -2.13
CA LYS A 59 -20.49 -4.92 -2.02
C LYS A 59 -21.62 -3.91 -2.27
N THR A 60 -22.43 -4.11 -3.30
CA THR A 60 -23.56 -3.20 -3.61
C THR A 60 -24.67 -3.30 -2.57
N THR A 61 -25.05 -4.52 -2.13
CA THR A 61 -26.18 -4.71 -1.22
C THR A 61 -25.88 -4.16 0.18
N PHE A 62 -24.65 -4.37 0.67
CA PHE A 62 -24.24 -3.97 2.01
C PHE A 62 -23.46 -2.64 2.03
N ARG A 63 -23.29 -1.99 0.87
CA ARG A 63 -22.58 -0.71 0.71
C ARG A 63 -21.17 -0.71 1.33
N ILE A 64 -20.51 -1.86 1.27
CA ILE A 64 -19.20 -2.07 1.94
C ILE A 64 -18.11 -1.19 1.30
N SER A 65 -18.29 -0.77 0.04
CA SER A 65 -17.31 0.02 -0.72
C SER A 65 -17.73 1.49 -0.93
N GLU A 66 -18.67 2.03 -0.16
CA GLU A 66 -19.09 3.44 -0.32
C GLU A 66 -17.98 4.44 0.01
N LYS A 67 -17.00 4.03 0.81
CA LYS A 67 -15.73 4.74 0.96
C LYS A 67 -14.62 3.76 0.57
N PRO A 68 -13.81 4.06 -0.45
CA PRO A 68 -12.69 3.21 -0.80
C PRO A 68 -11.67 3.24 0.35
N VAL A 69 -11.82 2.29 1.25
CA VAL A 69 -10.90 2.14 2.38
C VAL A 69 -9.75 1.29 1.88
N SER A 70 -8.61 1.91 1.66
CA SER A 70 -7.36 1.23 1.30
C SER A 70 -6.43 1.15 2.52
N VAL A 71 -5.51 0.19 2.51
CA VAL A 71 -4.45 0.10 3.53
C VAL A 71 -3.71 1.43 3.66
N GLY A 72 -3.43 2.10 2.53
CA GLY A 72 -2.80 3.42 2.51
C GLY A 72 -3.61 4.47 3.26
N TYR A 73 -4.93 4.52 3.06
CA TYR A 73 -5.82 5.45 3.76
C TYR A 73 -5.84 5.20 5.27
N ILE A 74 -6.11 3.94 5.67
CA ILE A 74 -6.16 3.59 7.11
C ILE A 74 -4.82 3.90 7.77
N GLY A 75 -3.70 3.51 7.14
CA GLY A 75 -2.38 3.74 7.69
C GLY A 75 -2.10 5.22 7.93
N ILE A 76 -2.43 6.09 6.97
CA ILE A 76 -2.25 7.54 7.13
C ILE A 76 -3.21 8.12 8.18
N CYS A 77 -4.46 7.64 8.26
CA CYS A 77 -5.38 8.05 9.32
C CYS A 77 -4.88 7.65 10.73
N GLU A 78 -4.33 6.44 10.88
CA GLU A 78 -3.73 6.02 12.15
C GLU A 78 -2.46 6.82 12.46
N LEU A 79 -1.63 7.09 11.47
CA LEU A 79 -0.46 7.95 11.61
C LEU A 79 -0.83 9.34 12.11
N GLN A 80 -1.87 9.98 11.53
CA GLN A 80 -2.36 11.30 11.95
C GLN A 80 -2.84 11.33 13.41
N LYS A 81 -3.33 10.22 13.95
CA LYS A 81 -3.71 10.14 15.38
C LYS A 81 -2.50 10.09 16.31
N ILE A 82 -1.37 9.58 15.82
CA ILE A 82 -0.13 9.39 16.58
C ILE A 82 0.75 10.63 16.52
N CYS A 83 0.85 11.24 15.33
CA CYS A 83 1.62 12.46 15.11
C CYS A 83 0.90 13.34 14.10
N ASP A 84 0.90 14.66 14.35
CA ASP A 84 0.40 15.63 13.38
C ASP A 84 1.29 15.61 12.13
N ILE A 85 0.67 15.37 10.96
CA ILE A 85 1.38 15.28 9.67
C ILE A 85 1.68 16.69 9.11
N LYS A 86 0.90 17.69 9.52
CA LYS A 86 1.04 19.04 8.98
C LYS A 86 2.46 19.57 9.16
N ASP A 87 2.99 20.16 8.08
CA ASP A 87 4.34 20.78 8.00
C ASP A 87 5.51 19.80 8.28
N LYS A 88 5.23 18.48 8.38
CA LYS A 88 6.28 17.47 8.63
C LYS A 88 7.04 17.11 7.37
N MET A 89 8.31 16.78 7.56
CA MET A 89 9.16 16.23 6.51
C MET A 89 8.96 14.70 6.45
N VAL A 90 8.52 14.21 5.28
CA VAL A 90 8.12 12.82 5.09
C VAL A 90 8.96 12.16 4.01
N LEU A 91 9.45 10.95 4.28
CA LEU A 91 10.03 10.08 3.25
C LEU A 91 9.06 8.95 2.92
N VAL A 92 8.70 8.81 1.66
CA VAL A 92 7.92 7.68 1.13
C VAL A 92 8.85 6.74 0.37
N ILE A 93 8.85 5.46 0.73
CA ILE A 93 9.64 4.41 0.12
C ILE A 93 8.71 3.48 -0.67
N GLY A 94 8.88 3.46 -1.99
CA GLY A 94 8.02 2.73 -2.92
C GLY A 94 7.28 3.66 -3.88
N SER A 95 6.85 3.14 -5.02
CA SER A 95 6.16 3.89 -6.08
C SER A 95 4.96 3.13 -6.69
N GLY A 96 4.46 2.12 -5.96
CA GLY A 96 3.25 1.38 -6.32
C GLY A 96 1.97 2.10 -5.88
N ASP A 97 0.80 1.49 -6.16
CA ASP A 97 -0.51 2.07 -5.89
C ASP A 97 -0.71 2.48 -4.42
N THR A 98 -0.21 1.67 -3.48
CA THR A 98 -0.28 1.98 -2.04
C THR A 98 0.53 3.23 -1.70
N ALA A 99 1.73 3.39 -2.29
CA ALA A 99 2.56 4.58 -2.11
C ALA A 99 1.89 5.83 -2.71
N VAL A 100 1.30 5.71 -3.91
CA VAL A 100 0.55 6.80 -4.57
C VAL A 100 -0.63 7.25 -3.72
N LEU A 101 -1.38 6.30 -3.14
CA LEU A 101 -2.48 6.62 -2.23
C LEU A 101 -1.97 7.31 -0.96
N ALA A 102 -0.89 6.81 -0.36
CA ALA A 102 -0.29 7.45 0.81
C ALA A 102 0.14 8.90 0.49
N LEU A 103 0.75 9.15 -0.67
CA LEU A 103 1.15 10.49 -1.11
C LEU A 103 -0.05 11.46 -1.20
N ARG A 104 -1.19 11.01 -1.76
CA ARG A 104 -2.41 11.83 -1.84
C ARG A 104 -2.88 12.29 -0.46
N TYR A 105 -2.94 11.36 0.49
CA TYR A 105 -3.39 11.70 1.84
C TYR A 105 -2.36 12.52 2.61
N LEU A 106 -1.06 12.29 2.41
CA LEU A 106 -0.01 13.15 2.99
C LEU A 106 -0.14 14.60 2.52
N GLN A 107 -0.48 14.82 1.22
CA GLN A 107 -0.77 16.16 0.71
C GLN A 107 -2.08 16.73 1.27
N GLU A 108 -3.14 15.92 1.39
CA GLU A 108 -4.42 16.34 1.99
C GLU A 108 -4.24 16.77 3.45
N TYR A 109 -3.35 16.12 4.21
CA TYR A 109 -2.97 16.52 5.57
C TYR A 109 -1.88 17.61 5.61
N GLU A 110 -1.61 18.26 4.50
CA GLU A 110 -0.67 19.38 4.40
C GLU A 110 0.75 19.04 4.91
N ALA A 111 1.26 17.83 4.61
CA ALA A 111 2.64 17.50 4.87
C ALA A 111 3.58 18.56 4.26
N GLY A 112 4.63 18.93 4.96
CA GLY A 112 5.52 20.02 4.53
C GLY A 112 6.37 19.60 3.33
N LYS A 113 7.43 18.86 3.51
CA LYS A 113 8.27 18.37 2.43
C LYS A 113 8.17 16.87 2.28
N ILE A 114 7.88 16.40 1.07
CA ILE A 114 7.75 14.97 0.78
C ILE A 114 8.88 14.54 -0.16
N TYR A 115 9.66 13.55 0.30
CA TYR A 115 10.62 12.83 -0.51
C TYR A 115 10.04 11.50 -0.96
N LEU A 116 10.35 11.09 -2.19
CA LEU A 116 9.99 9.79 -2.73
C LEU A 116 11.25 9.05 -3.18
N CYS A 117 11.45 7.83 -2.73
CA CYS A 117 12.44 6.95 -3.30
C CYS A 117 11.85 5.61 -3.77
N SER A 118 12.38 5.10 -4.88
CA SER A 118 12.03 3.80 -5.42
C SER A 118 13.25 3.18 -6.10
N ARG A 119 13.35 1.85 -6.05
CA ARG A 119 14.38 1.13 -6.82
C ARG A 119 14.26 1.35 -8.32
N THR A 120 13.05 1.57 -8.81
CA THR A 120 12.76 1.80 -10.23
C THR A 120 12.47 3.28 -10.47
N LEU A 121 13.49 4.01 -10.91
CA LEU A 121 13.39 5.45 -11.19
C LEU A 121 12.29 5.80 -12.21
N ALA A 122 12.05 4.93 -13.21
CA ALA A 122 10.97 5.15 -14.18
C ALA A 122 9.58 5.21 -13.53
N HIS A 123 9.32 4.38 -12.53
CA HIS A 123 8.06 4.41 -11.78
C HIS A 123 7.96 5.68 -10.92
N ALA A 124 9.04 6.05 -10.23
CA ALA A 124 9.08 7.29 -9.45
C ALA A 124 8.83 8.54 -10.33
N GLY A 125 9.40 8.58 -11.54
CA GLY A 125 9.17 9.66 -12.50
C GLY A 125 7.72 9.77 -12.99
N ASN A 126 6.99 8.67 -13.08
CA ASN A 126 5.55 8.71 -13.39
C ASN A 126 4.74 9.28 -12.21
N VAL A 127 5.09 8.92 -10.98
CA VAL A 127 4.47 9.48 -9.77
C VAL A 127 4.72 10.98 -9.68
N GLN A 128 5.92 11.46 -10.00
CA GLN A 128 6.25 12.90 -9.98
C GLN A 128 5.40 13.73 -10.95
N LYS A 129 4.95 13.16 -12.06
CA LYS A 129 4.05 13.86 -12.99
C LYS A 129 2.69 14.16 -12.37
N GLU A 130 2.23 13.31 -11.47
CA GLU A 130 0.98 13.48 -10.73
C GLU A 130 1.16 14.40 -9.52
N PHE A 131 2.34 14.37 -8.88
CA PHE A 131 2.66 15.10 -7.65
C PHE A 131 3.83 16.04 -7.88
N GLN A 132 3.57 17.28 -8.30
CA GLN A 132 4.63 18.23 -8.69
C GLN A 132 5.50 18.71 -7.51
N GLU A 133 5.02 18.63 -6.28
CA GLU A 133 5.67 19.14 -5.08
C GLU A 133 6.55 18.10 -4.35
N ILE A 134 6.63 16.87 -4.87
CA ILE A 134 7.49 15.84 -4.28
C ILE A 134 8.90 15.87 -4.86
N GLU A 135 9.90 15.61 -4.04
CA GLU A 135 11.28 15.48 -4.46
C GLU A 135 11.67 14.01 -4.59
N ILE A 136 12.09 13.60 -5.79
CA ILE A 136 12.59 12.24 -6.00
C ILE A 136 14.05 12.18 -5.60
N ILE A 137 14.38 11.19 -4.77
CA ILE A 137 15.75 10.88 -4.36
C ILE A 137 16.15 9.49 -4.84
N SER A 138 17.44 9.23 -4.94
CA SER A 138 17.93 7.88 -5.25
C SER A 138 17.65 6.94 -4.07
N TYR A 139 17.49 5.65 -4.37
CA TYR A 139 17.19 4.65 -3.34
C TYR A 139 18.33 4.53 -2.31
N GLU A 140 19.57 4.77 -2.72
CA GLU A 140 20.77 4.75 -1.88
C GLU A 140 20.77 5.89 -0.86
N GLN A 141 20.24 7.04 -1.22
CA GLN A 141 20.16 8.23 -0.34
C GLN A 141 19.11 8.10 0.76
N ARG A 142 18.26 7.06 0.74
CA ARG A 142 17.13 6.95 1.67
C ARG A 142 17.51 7.06 3.13
N TYR A 143 18.63 6.48 3.55
CA TYR A 143 19.06 6.53 4.95
C TYR A 143 19.56 7.92 5.39
N GLU A 144 20.21 8.67 4.49
CA GLU A 144 20.64 10.04 4.77
C GLU A 144 19.44 11.00 4.87
N ILE A 145 18.51 10.89 3.94
CA ILE A 145 17.26 11.69 3.96
C ILE A 145 16.39 11.32 5.17
N MET A 146 16.33 10.04 5.52
CA MET A 146 15.58 9.53 6.67
C MET A 146 16.00 10.20 7.98
N LYS A 147 17.28 10.55 8.16
CA LYS A 147 17.77 11.26 9.35
C LYS A 147 17.11 12.64 9.54
N GLN A 148 16.73 13.27 8.44
CA GLN A 148 16.11 14.60 8.45
C GLN A 148 14.59 14.54 8.56
N CYS A 149 13.97 13.40 8.23
CA CYS A 149 12.52 13.24 8.21
C CYS A 149 11.92 13.07 9.60
N ASP A 150 10.68 13.50 9.77
CA ASP A 150 9.86 13.27 10.95
C ASP A 150 9.07 11.96 10.83
N ILE A 151 8.72 11.62 9.58
CA ILE A 151 7.89 10.48 9.24
C ILE A 151 8.54 9.70 8.09
N VAL A 152 8.49 8.38 8.17
CA VAL A 152 8.89 7.47 7.09
C VAL A 152 7.73 6.52 6.80
N VAL A 153 7.24 6.53 5.57
CA VAL A 153 6.20 5.61 5.08
C VAL A 153 6.83 4.63 4.12
N SER A 154 6.75 3.33 4.41
CA SER A 154 7.21 2.30 3.48
C SER A 154 6.02 1.55 2.88
N ALA A 155 5.99 1.44 1.56
CA ALA A 155 4.92 0.84 0.78
C ALA A 155 5.51 0.16 -0.47
N THR A 156 6.40 -0.82 -0.26
CA THR A 156 7.02 -1.57 -1.36
C THR A 156 6.42 -2.98 -1.50
N SER A 157 6.71 -3.64 -2.60
CA SER A 157 6.44 -5.06 -2.81
C SER A 157 7.71 -5.91 -2.66
N ALA A 158 8.69 -5.44 -1.89
CA ALA A 158 9.92 -6.18 -1.68
C ALA A 158 9.66 -7.43 -0.82
N PRO A 159 10.26 -8.59 -1.16
CA PRO A 159 10.12 -9.81 -0.37
C PRO A 159 11.01 -9.82 0.88
N HIS A 160 11.68 -8.72 1.21
CA HIS A 160 12.65 -8.62 2.29
C HIS A 160 12.60 -7.23 2.91
N VAL A 161 13.13 -7.10 4.12
CA VAL A 161 13.24 -5.84 4.84
C VAL A 161 14.03 -4.80 4.05
N VAL A 162 13.44 -3.63 3.86
CA VAL A 162 13.95 -2.49 3.08
C VAL A 162 14.64 -1.47 3.97
N VAL A 163 14.11 -1.27 5.18
CA VAL A 163 14.68 -0.38 6.20
C VAL A 163 15.23 -1.22 7.34
N LYS A 164 16.54 -1.40 7.35
CA LYS A 164 17.24 -2.18 8.36
C LYS A 164 17.74 -1.28 9.48
N GLN A 165 17.62 -1.74 10.71
CA GLN A 165 18.06 -1.01 11.90
C GLN A 165 19.58 -0.75 11.89
N GLU A 166 20.37 -1.69 11.41
CA GLU A 166 21.83 -1.60 11.37
C GLU A 166 22.39 -0.42 10.55
N TYR A 167 21.61 0.07 9.55
CA TYR A 167 22.05 1.17 8.67
C TYR A 167 21.49 2.54 9.06
N TYR A 168 20.73 2.62 10.14
CA TYR A 168 20.10 3.85 10.54
C TYR A 168 20.14 4.08 12.05
N THR A 169 20.87 5.10 12.45
CA THR A 169 20.84 5.63 13.82
C THR A 169 20.09 6.96 13.78
N PRO A 170 18.92 7.07 14.39
CA PRO A 170 18.15 8.31 14.38
C PRO A 170 18.84 9.37 15.25
N GLU A 171 18.95 10.58 14.70
CA GLU A 171 19.38 11.77 15.43
C GLU A 171 18.22 12.44 16.17
N LYS A 172 17.00 12.16 15.74
CA LYS A 172 15.74 12.62 16.34
C LYS A 172 14.70 11.49 16.34
N GLN A 173 13.59 11.72 17.03
CA GLN A 173 12.47 10.78 17.00
C GLN A 173 11.84 10.80 15.61
N VAL A 174 11.72 9.62 14.99
CA VAL A 174 11.09 9.41 13.69
C VAL A 174 9.95 8.42 13.84
N THR A 175 8.80 8.75 13.30
CA THR A 175 7.64 7.85 13.25
C THR A 175 7.67 7.04 11.94
N PHE A 176 7.54 5.73 12.04
CA PHE A 176 7.55 4.82 10.91
C PHE A 176 6.15 4.25 10.68
N LEU A 177 5.69 4.29 9.43
CA LEU A 177 4.47 3.62 8.97
C LEU A 177 4.86 2.56 7.93
N ASP A 178 4.58 1.29 8.24
CA ASP A 178 4.83 0.17 7.34
C ASP A 178 3.53 -0.34 6.72
N LEU A 179 3.34 -0.07 5.43
CA LEU A 179 2.17 -0.46 4.65
C LEU A 179 2.43 -1.70 3.77
N ALA A 180 3.61 -2.31 3.91
CA ALA A 180 4.03 -3.42 3.07
C ALA A 180 3.65 -4.79 3.65
N THR A 181 3.43 -5.74 2.77
CA THR A 181 3.28 -7.16 3.10
C THR A 181 4.11 -8.00 2.12
N PRO A 182 5.15 -8.70 2.58
CA PRO A 182 5.71 -8.74 3.94
C PRO A 182 6.26 -7.38 4.39
N ARG A 183 6.59 -7.24 5.67
CA ARG A 183 7.09 -5.97 6.26
C ARG A 183 8.36 -5.48 5.58
N ASP A 184 8.37 -4.18 5.32
CA ASP A 184 9.54 -3.46 4.79
C ASP A 184 10.51 -3.01 5.90
N ILE A 185 10.01 -2.78 7.11
CA ILE A 185 10.74 -2.16 8.22
C ILE A 185 11.06 -3.21 9.27
N ASP A 186 12.31 -3.19 9.74
CA ASP A 186 12.79 -4.10 10.78
C ASP A 186 11.91 -4.00 12.04
N PRO A 187 11.35 -5.13 12.54
CA PRO A 187 10.42 -5.15 13.67
C PRO A 187 11.03 -4.72 15.02
N ASP A 188 12.33 -4.74 15.15
CA ASP A 188 13.03 -4.33 16.39
C ASP A 188 12.97 -2.81 16.64
N ARG A 189 12.37 -2.03 15.73
CA ARG A 189 12.14 -0.60 15.91
C ARG A 189 10.93 -0.31 16.80
N LYS A 190 11.16 0.41 17.90
CA LYS A 190 10.15 0.74 18.90
C LYS A 190 9.06 1.75 18.45
N SER A 191 9.16 2.33 17.26
CA SER A 191 8.26 3.38 16.75
C SER A 191 7.64 3.05 15.39
N VAL A 192 7.41 1.75 15.12
CA VAL A 192 6.73 1.28 13.90
C VAL A 192 5.22 1.16 14.15
N VAL A 193 4.46 1.76 13.28
CA VAL A 193 2.99 1.66 13.20
C VAL A 193 2.59 0.75 12.05
#